data_3aff8346454fc8524c86923a6c133b66
#
_entry.id   3aff8346454fc8524c86923a6c133b66
#
_cell.length_a   1.000
_cell.length_b   1.000
_cell.length_c   1.000
_cell.angle_alpha   90.00
_cell.angle_beta   90.00
_cell.angle_gamma   90.00
#
_symmetry.space_group_name_H-M   'P 1'
#
loop_
_entity.id
_entity.type
_entity.pdbx_description
1 polymer ?
#
loop_
_entity_poly.entity_id
_entity_poly.type
_entity_poly.pdbx_seq_one_letter_code
_entity_poly.pdbx_strand_id
1 'polypeptide(L)'
;MKYRKATFADIEAIFALVNDYAGDGVMLARSRNTLYETLRDMIVAEDDAGEIVGVGGLHILWDRLAEIRTMAVSPRLTRHGIGGEIVRRLMAEGRTLGVEKFSTLTYKTGFFQTLGFHTVTKDALPQKVWKDCIDCPKFPNCDEIAMVKLNGAAEDTSGQ
;
A
#
# COMPACT_ATOMS: atom_id res chain seq x y z
N MET A 1 12.14 -13.64 -9.03
CA MET A 1 11.00 -12.89 -8.47
C MET A 1 10.24 -12.22 -9.60
N LYS A 2 8.95 -12.43 -9.66
CA LYS A 2 8.11 -11.85 -10.70
C LYS A 2 7.09 -10.92 -10.08
N TYR A 3 7.01 -9.70 -10.57
CA TYR A 3 6.03 -8.71 -10.11
C TYR A 3 4.98 -8.54 -11.19
N ARG A 4 3.71 -8.70 -10.84
CA ARG A 4 2.62 -8.64 -11.81
C ARG A 4 1.33 -8.21 -11.16
N LYS A 5 0.33 -7.86 -11.97
CA LYS A 5 -1.00 -7.53 -11.43
C LYS A 5 -1.62 -8.80 -10.85
N ALA A 6 -2.39 -8.61 -9.78
CA ALA A 6 -3.09 -9.72 -9.15
C ALA A 6 -4.23 -10.23 -10.04
N THR A 7 -4.55 -11.50 -9.90
CA THR A 7 -5.68 -12.12 -10.58
C THR A 7 -6.57 -12.82 -9.55
N PHE A 8 -7.71 -13.32 -9.99
CA PHE A 8 -8.60 -14.05 -9.09
C PHE A 8 -7.91 -15.22 -8.40
N ALA A 9 -6.99 -15.88 -9.10
CA ALA A 9 -6.29 -17.03 -8.54
C ALA A 9 -5.41 -16.67 -7.34
N ASP A 10 -5.08 -15.39 -7.17
CA ASP A 10 -4.18 -14.93 -6.11
C ASP A 10 -4.92 -14.57 -4.82
N ILE A 11 -6.23 -14.48 -4.83
CA ILE A 11 -7.00 -13.93 -3.72
C ILE A 11 -6.75 -14.68 -2.40
N GLU A 12 -6.74 -16.01 -2.42
CA GLU A 12 -6.55 -16.76 -1.18
C GLU A 12 -5.16 -16.55 -0.59
N ALA A 13 -4.15 -16.50 -1.43
CA ALA A 13 -2.78 -16.23 -0.98
C ALA A 13 -2.66 -14.81 -0.43
N ILE A 14 -3.27 -13.84 -1.09
CA ILE A 14 -3.29 -12.46 -0.61
C ILE A 14 -4.02 -12.38 0.72
N PHE A 15 -5.17 -13.04 0.82
CA PHE A 15 -5.97 -13.04 2.05
C PHE A 15 -5.14 -13.56 3.23
N ALA A 16 -4.44 -14.68 3.04
CA ALA A 16 -3.61 -15.25 4.08
C ALA A 16 -2.48 -14.30 4.48
N LEU A 17 -1.78 -13.74 3.49
CA LEU A 17 -0.64 -12.88 3.73
C LEU A 17 -1.04 -11.60 4.48
N VAL A 18 -2.10 -10.95 4.03
CA VAL A 18 -2.56 -9.69 4.62
C VAL A 18 -3.07 -9.92 6.05
N ASN A 19 -3.82 -10.99 6.27
CA ASN A 19 -4.42 -11.21 7.58
C ASN A 19 -3.44 -11.76 8.61
N ASP A 20 -2.33 -12.36 8.19
CA ASP A 20 -1.25 -12.68 9.11
C ASP A 20 -0.71 -11.40 9.74
N TYR A 21 -0.50 -10.37 8.92
CA TYR A 21 -0.04 -9.07 9.45
C TYR A 21 -1.09 -8.41 10.33
N ALA A 22 -2.37 -8.54 9.96
CA ALA A 22 -3.44 -7.98 10.76
C ALA A 22 -3.52 -8.65 12.13
N GLY A 23 -3.28 -9.97 12.17
CA GLY A 23 -3.25 -10.71 13.42
C GLY A 23 -2.17 -10.22 14.36
N ASP A 24 -1.06 -9.72 13.80
CA ASP A 24 0.03 -9.16 14.59
C ASP A 24 -0.17 -7.68 14.91
N GLY A 25 -1.28 -7.09 14.47
CA GLY A 25 -1.56 -5.68 14.70
C GLY A 25 -0.76 -4.72 13.84
N VAL A 26 -0.07 -5.22 12.83
CA VAL A 26 0.81 -4.42 11.98
C VAL A 26 0.02 -3.71 10.88
N MET A 27 -1.13 -4.24 10.49
CA MET A 27 -2.01 -3.62 9.53
C MET A 27 -3.44 -4.09 9.77
N LEU A 28 -4.39 -3.47 9.10
CA LEU A 28 -5.80 -3.82 9.25
C LEU A 28 -6.14 -5.03 8.42
N ALA A 29 -7.01 -5.88 8.98
CA ALA A 29 -7.51 -7.04 8.27
C ALA A 29 -8.33 -6.62 7.06
N ARG A 30 -8.33 -7.45 6.03
CA ARG A 30 -9.15 -7.25 4.84
C ARG A 30 -10.01 -8.49 4.63
N SER A 31 -11.29 -8.27 4.36
CA SER A 31 -12.17 -9.37 4.02
C SER A 31 -11.93 -9.82 2.59
N ARG A 32 -12.34 -11.03 2.26
CA ARG A 32 -12.28 -11.50 0.88
C ARG A 32 -13.06 -10.58 -0.05
N ASN A 33 -14.22 -10.11 0.42
CA ASN A 33 -15.04 -9.21 -0.38
C ASN A 33 -14.27 -7.94 -0.76
N THR A 34 -13.60 -7.34 0.21
CA THR A 34 -12.78 -6.14 -0.05
C THR A 34 -11.66 -6.45 -1.05
N LEU A 35 -11.03 -7.62 -0.92
CA LEU A 35 -9.95 -8.00 -1.84
C LEU A 35 -10.50 -8.20 -3.25
N TYR A 36 -11.67 -8.80 -3.40
CA TYR A 36 -12.28 -8.93 -4.72
C TYR A 36 -12.61 -7.56 -5.31
N GLU A 37 -13.16 -6.65 -4.52
CA GLU A 37 -13.53 -5.32 -4.99
C GLU A 37 -12.32 -4.49 -5.40
N THR A 38 -11.17 -4.72 -4.79
CA THR A 38 -9.96 -3.97 -5.06
C THR A 38 -8.93 -4.76 -5.85
N LEU A 39 -9.34 -5.85 -6.46
CA LEU A 39 -8.43 -6.76 -7.17
C LEU A 39 -7.56 -6.02 -8.18
N ARG A 40 -8.14 -5.12 -8.94
CA ARG A 40 -7.41 -4.42 -9.98
C ARG A 40 -6.40 -3.41 -9.45
N ASP A 41 -6.49 -3.06 -8.17
CA ASP A 41 -5.55 -2.14 -7.55
C ASP A 41 -4.22 -2.82 -7.23
N MET A 42 -4.19 -4.15 -7.16
CA MET A 42 -3.09 -4.86 -6.51
C MET A 42 -2.03 -5.39 -7.46
N ILE A 43 -0.79 -5.33 -6.99
CA ILE A 43 0.37 -5.98 -7.61
C ILE A 43 0.84 -7.03 -6.62
N VAL A 44 1.24 -8.19 -7.12
CA VAL A 44 1.80 -9.27 -6.30
C VAL A 44 3.22 -9.56 -6.72
N ALA A 45 4.01 -10.06 -5.77
CA ALA A 45 5.34 -10.59 -6.01
C ALA A 45 5.28 -12.10 -5.88
N GLU A 46 5.69 -12.79 -6.93
CA GLU A 46 5.65 -14.23 -7.01
C GLU A 46 7.07 -14.75 -7.07
N ASP A 47 7.41 -15.71 -6.21
CA ASP A 47 8.76 -16.25 -6.21
C ASP A 47 8.93 -17.32 -7.28
N ASP A 48 10.13 -17.89 -7.37
CA ASP A 48 10.45 -18.86 -8.43
C ASP A 48 9.65 -20.15 -8.29
N ALA A 49 9.11 -20.42 -7.10
CA ALA A 49 8.26 -21.59 -6.89
C ALA A 49 6.79 -21.31 -7.19
N GLY A 50 6.45 -20.09 -7.61
CA GLY A 50 5.07 -19.71 -7.90
C GLY A 50 4.27 -19.28 -6.67
N GLU A 51 4.94 -19.09 -5.54
CA GLU A 51 4.27 -18.68 -4.30
C GLU A 51 4.17 -17.17 -4.23
N ILE A 52 3.02 -16.65 -3.80
CA ILE A 52 2.83 -15.21 -3.62
C ILE A 52 3.47 -14.82 -2.29
N VAL A 53 4.49 -13.98 -2.35
CA VAL A 53 5.28 -13.59 -1.18
C VAL A 53 5.17 -12.10 -0.86
N GLY A 54 4.48 -11.34 -1.68
CA GLY A 54 4.26 -9.91 -1.41
C GLY A 54 3.04 -9.42 -2.15
N VAL A 55 2.44 -8.34 -1.63
CA VAL A 55 1.29 -7.69 -2.25
C VAL A 55 1.29 -6.21 -1.86
N GLY A 56 0.75 -5.39 -2.72
CA GLY A 56 0.48 -4.00 -2.42
C GLY A 56 -0.58 -3.49 -3.37
N GLY A 57 -1.31 -2.47 -2.97
CA GLY A 57 -2.37 -1.90 -3.79
C GLY A 57 -2.26 -0.39 -3.91
N LEU A 58 -2.67 0.11 -5.06
CA LEU A 58 -2.81 1.53 -5.31
C LEU A 58 -4.30 1.82 -5.46
N HIS A 59 -4.86 2.55 -4.52
CA HIS A 59 -6.29 2.84 -4.53
C HIS A 59 -6.53 4.32 -4.80
N ILE A 60 -7.32 4.62 -5.82
CA ILE A 60 -7.63 6.01 -6.17
C ILE A 60 -8.61 6.55 -5.13
N LEU A 61 -8.27 7.69 -4.51
CA LEU A 61 -9.10 8.29 -3.47
C LEU A 61 -9.87 9.49 -3.99
N TRP A 62 -9.23 10.30 -4.83
CA TRP A 62 -9.83 11.54 -5.32
C TRP A 62 -9.07 11.97 -6.57
N ASP A 63 -9.38 13.14 -7.09
CA ASP A 63 -8.70 13.68 -8.24
C ASP A 63 -7.20 13.76 -7.96
N ARG A 64 -6.40 13.08 -8.75
CA ARG A 64 -4.94 13.05 -8.73
C ARG A 64 -4.35 12.59 -7.39
N LEU A 65 -5.15 11.92 -6.58
CA LEU A 65 -4.75 11.43 -5.26
C LEU A 65 -4.99 9.93 -5.17
N ALA A 66 -3.97 9.20 -4.78
CA ALA A 66 -4.07 7.75 -4.57
C ALA A 66 -3.42 7.36 -3.25
N GLU A 67 -3.82 6.20 -2.75
CA GLU A 67 -3.29 5.67 -1.50
C GLU A 67 -2.61 4.34 -1.76
N ILE A 68 -1.41 4.17 -1.18
CA ILE A 68 -0.75 2.86 -1.13
C ILE A 68 -1.34 2.14 0.07
N ARG A 69 -1.94 0.98 -0.17
CA ARG A 69 -2.59 0.19 0.89
C ARG A 69 -2.38 -1.31 0.66
N THR A 70 -2.77 -2.10 1.64
CA THR A 70 -2.72 -3.56 1.53
C THR A 70 -1.30 -4.08 1.33
N MET A 71 -0.31 -3.39 1.91
CA MET A 71 1.09 -3.77 1.78
C MET A 71 1.43 -4.90 2.74
N ALA A 72 1.88 -6.01 2.22
CA ALA A 72 2.34 -7.13 3.05
C ALA A 72 3.42 -7.90 2.30
N VAL A 73 4.46 -8.31 3.01
CA VAL A 73 5.53 -9.14 2.46
C VAL A 73 5.71 -10.30 3.43
N SER A 74 5.93 -11.50 2.92
CA SER A 74 6.16 -12.67 3.74
C SER A 74 7.24 -12.40 4.79
N PRO A 75 7.01 -12.71 6.07
CA PRO A 75 7.99 -12.40 7.13
C PRO A 75 9.37 -12.99 6.85
N ARG A 76 9.46 -14.15 6.20
CA ARG A 76 10.73 -14.79 5.90
C ARG A 76 11.54 -14.05 4.83
N LEU A 77 10.89 -13.13 4.11
CA LEU A 77 11.53 -12.39 3.02
C LEU A 77 11.56 -10.88 3.25
N THR A 78 11.31 -10.41 4.46
CA THR A 78 11.45 -8.98 4.76
C THR A 78 12.90 -8.57 4.57
N ARG A 79 13.10 -7.30 4.20
CA ARG A 79 14.43 -6.72 3.96
C ARG A 79 15.11 -7.24 2.69
N HIS A 80 14.34 -7.88 1.80
CA HIS A 80 14.86 -8.32 0.50
C HIS A 80 14.47 -7.36 -0.63
N GLY A 81 13.93 -6.20 -0.29
CA GLY A 81 13.58 -5.20 -1.28
C GLY A 81 12.25 -5.43 -1.98
N ILE A 82 11.50 -6.45 -1.58
CA ILE A 82 10.23 -6.78 -2.25
C ILE A 82 9.20 -5.67 -2.07
N GLY A 83 9.03 -5.20 -0.83
CA GLY A 83 8.06 -4.14 -0.55
C GLY A 83 8.38 -2.85 -1.30
N GLY A 84 9.66 -2.47 -1.32
CA GLY A 84 10.10 -1.27 -2.04
C GLY A 84 9.84 -1.36 -3.53
N GLU A 85 10.08 -2.54 -4.11
CA GLU A 85 9.82 -2.73 -5.53
C GLU A 85 8.33 -2.64 -5.85
N ILE A 86 7.49 -3.23 -4.98
CA ILE A 86 6.05 -3.15 -5.16
C ILE A 86 5.59 -1.68 -5.14
N VAL A 87 6.05 -0.90 -4.16
CA VAL A 87 5.66 0.51 -4.06
C VAL A 87 6.13 1.29 -5.28
N ARG A 88 7.35 1.06 -5.74
CA ARG A 88 7.86 1.74 -6.93
C ARG A 88 7.00 1.44 -8.16
N ARG A 89 6.55 0.20 -8.32
CA ARG A 89 5.70 -0.16 -9.44
C ARG A 89 4.30 0.43 -9.32
N LEU A 90 3.76 0.50 -8.09
CA LEU A 90 2.48 1.16 -7.87
C LEU A 90 2.55 2.64 -8.17
N MET A 91 3.64 3.30 -7.77
CA MET A 91 3.81 4.71 -8.06
C MET A 91 3.99 4.95 -9.57
N ALA A 92 4.70 4.05 -10.27
CA ALA A 92 4.82 4.16 -11.71
C ALA A 92 3.46 4.05 -12.39
N GLU A 93 2.64 3.12 -11.95
CA GLU A 93 1.28 2.99 -12.46
C GLU A 93 0.47 4.26 -12.18
N GLY A 94 0.59 4.79 -10.97
CA GLY A 94 -0.10 6.03 -10.62
C GLY A 94 0.30 7.20 -11.51
N ARG A 95 1.58 7.30 -11.84
CA ARG A 95 2.04 8.38 -12.73
C ARG A 95 1.41 8.27 -14.11
N THR A 96 1.25 7.06 -14.63
CA THR A 96 0.60 6.90 -15.93
C THR A 96 -0.87 7.28 -15.88
N LEU A 97 -1.50 7.22 -14.70
CA LEU A 97 -2.89 7.62 -14.52
C LEU A 97 -3.03 9.11 -14.21
N GLY A 98 -1.93 9.80 -13.98
CA GLY A 98 -1.97 11.23 -13.66
C GLY A 98 -2.02 11.52 -12.17
N VAL A 99 -1.69 10.55 -11.31
CA VAL A 99 -1.63 10.77 -9.87
C VAL A 99 -0.52 11.77 -9.55
N GLU A 100 -0.82 12.76 -8.73
CA GLU A 100 0.15 13.78 -8.32
C GLU A 100 0.54 13.64 -6.86
N LYS A 101 -0.29 12.98 -6.05
CA LYS A 101 -0.01 12.83 -4.64
C LYS A 101 -0.32 11.38 -4.22
N PHE A 102 0.69 10.75 -3.62
CA PHE A 102 0.55 9.41 -3.05
C PHE A 102 0.48 9.54 -1.55
N SER A 103 -0.46 8.85 -0.93
CA SER A 103 -0.61 8.86 0.52
C SER A 103 -0.59 7.43 1.06
N THR A 104 -0.38 7.29 2.35
CA THR A 104 -0.49 6.00 3.03
C THR A 104 -0.77 6.24 4.51
N LEU A 105 -1.44 5.29 5.15
CA LEU A 105 -1.56 5.23 6.60
C LEU A 105 -0.78 4.00 7.03
N THR A 106 0.20 4.17 7.92
CA THR A 106 1.15 3.10 8.18
C THR A 106 1.72 3.16 9.59
N TYR A 107 2.17 2.01 10.09
CA TYR A 107 3.02 1.93 11.26
C TYR A 107 4.50 1.88 10.84
N LYS A 108 4.78 1.71 9.54
CA LYS A 108 6.14 1.48 9.05
C LYS A 108 6.72 2.75 8.43
N THR A 109 6.82 3.79 9.24
CA THR A 109 7.27 5.10 8.76
C THR A 109 8.67 5.05 8.18
N GLY A 110 9.58 4.29 8.79
CA GLY A 110 10.95 4.19 8.28
C GLY A 110 10.99 3.62 6.86
N PHE A 111 10.18 2.60 6.60
CA PHE A 111 10.11 2.01 5.26
C PHE A 111 9.68 3.06 4.23
N PHE A 112 8.60 3.78 4.51
CA PHE A 112 8.09 4.76 3.57
C PHE A 112 9.00 5.97 3.45
N GLN A 113 9.70 6.35 4.53
CA GLN A 113 10.68 7.42 4.45
C GLN A 113 11.80 7.11 3.46
N THR A 114 12.24 5.86 3.41
CA THR A 114 13.27 5.46 2.45
C THR A 114 12.79 5.58 1.00
N LEU A 115 11.48 5.61 0.80
CA LEU A 115 10.88 5.74 -0.54
C LEU A 115 10.49 7.18 -0.86
N GLY A 116 10.83 8.12 0.02
CA GLY A 116 10.60 9.53 -0.24
C GLY A 116 9.32 10.09 0.36
N PHE A 117 8.59 9.31 1.14
CA PHE A 117 7.38 9.79 1.82
C PHE A 117 7.77 10.57 3.06
N HIS A 118 6.95 11.53 3.43
CA HIS A 118 7.15 12.28 4.67
C HIS A 118 5.85 12.31 5.48
N THR A 119 5.99 12.44 6.79
CA THR A 119 4.86 12.45 7.72
C THR A 119 4.06 13.74 7.58
N VAL A 120 2.74 13.63 7.60
CA VAL A 120 1.83 14.76 7.63
C VAL A 120 0.80 14.51 8.71
N THR A 121 0.09 15.58 9.11
CA THR A 121 -1.04 15.40 10.02
C THR A 121 -2.18 14.75 9.22
N LYS A 122 -3.03 14.03 9.93
CA LYS A 122 -4.15 13.36 9.25
C LYS A 122 -5.11 14.39 8.63
N ASP A 123 -5.18 15.58 9.19
CA ASP A 123 -6.02 16.64 8.63
C ASP A 123 -5.59 17.08 7.24
N ALA A 124 -4.37 16.79 6.84
CA ALA A 124 -3.88 17.15 5.51
C ALA A 124 -4.48 16.28 4.42
N LEU A 125 -5.17 15.18 4.78
CA LEU A 125 -5.79 14.29 3.82
C LEU A 125 -7.27 14.62 3.69
N PRO A 126 -7.86 14.48 2.47
CA PRO A 126 -9.29 14.76 2.29
C PRO A 126 -10.15 13.84 3.15
N GLN A 127 -11.32 14.30 3.53
CA GLN A 127 -12.25 13.50 4.32
C GLN A 127 -12.57 12.16 3.67
N LYS A 128 -12.52 12.08 2.34
CA LYS A 128 -12.78 10.84 1.64
C LYS A 128 -11.83 9.71 2.01
N VAL A 129 -10.64 10.06 2.47
CA VAL A 129 -9.67 9.08 2.95
C VAL A 129 -10.20 8.35 4.17
N TRP A 130 -11.05 9.02 4.95
CA TRP A 130 -11.57 8.49 6.22
C TRP A 130 -12.82 7.63 6.04
N LYS A 131 -13.33 7.54 4.82
CA LYS A 131 -14.52 6.74 4.55
C LYS A 131 -14.35 5.29 4.98
N ASP A 132 -13.20 4.72 4.70
CA ASP A 132 -12.92 3.34 5.10
C ASP A 132 -12.64 3.22 6.58
N CYS A 133 -12.26 4.32 7.22
CA CYS A 133 -11.90 4.30 8.63
C CYS A 133 -13.13 4.20 9.54
N ILE A 134 -14.30 4.59 9.08
CA ILE A 134 -15.51 4.57 9.87
C ILE A 134 -15.81 3.16 10.38
N ASP A 135 -15.57 2.15 9.54
CA ASP A 135 -15.81 0.77 9.89
C ASP A 135 -14.59 0.07 10.50
N CYS A 136 -13.50 0.81 10.69
CA CYS A 136 -12.28 0.25 11.22
C CYS A 136 -12.38 0.10 12.74
N PRO A 137 -11.97 -1.02 13.32
CA PRO A 137 -11.99 -1.22 14.77
C PRO A 137 -11.21 -0.18 15.55
N LYS A 138 -10.23 0.49 14.91
CA LYS A 138 -9.41 1.51 15.57
C LYS A 138 -9.99 2.92 15.48
N PHE A 139 -11.06 3.10 14.70
CA PHE A 139 -11.65 4.43 14.57
C PHE A 139 -12.42 4.78 15.85
N PRO A 140 -12.36 6.03 16.34
CA PRO A 140 -11.61 7.18 15.78
C PRO A 140 -10.18 7.33 16.32
N ASN A 141 -9.71 6.38 17.08
CA ASN A 141 -8.43 6.46 17.77
C ASN A 141 -7.31 5.73 17.04
N CYS A 142 -7.36 5.74 15.71
CA CYS A 142 -6.33 5.11 14.89
C CYS A 142 -4.98 5.78 15.14
N ASP A 143 -3.97 4.96 15.44
CA ASP A 143 -2.62 5.42 15.74
C ASP A 143 -1.66 5.26 14.55
N GLU A 144 -2.15 4.86 13.40
CA GLU A 144 -1.32 4.84 12.19
C GLU A 144 -0.91 6.25 11.81
N ILE A 145 0.27 6.36 11.22
CA ILE A 145 0.84 7.63 10.81
C ILE A 145 0.50 7.89 9.35
N ALA A 146 0.05 9.10 9.05
CA ALA A 146 -0.23 9.52 7.68
C ALA A 146 1.05 10.02 7.02
N MET A 147 1.34 9.55 5.84
CA MET A 147 2.52 9.96 5.08
C MET A 147 2.12 10.25 3.65
N VAL A 148 2.85 11.18 3.01
CA VAL A 148 2.58 11.53 1.61
C VAL A 148 3.89 11.68 0.85
N LYS A 149 3.79 11.48 -0.46
CA LYS A 149 4.86 11.81 -1.40
C LYS A 149 4.24 12.48 -2.61
N LEU A 150 4.77 13.64 -2.97
CA LEU A 150 4.33 14.36 -4.16
C LEU A 150 5.07 13.81 -5.36
N ASN A 151 4.33 13.58 -6.44
CA ASN A 151 4.93 13.11 -7.67
C ASN A 151 5.75 14.24 -8.29
N GLY A 152 6.90 13.88 -8.84
CA GLY A 152 7.73 14.82 -9.59
C GLY A 152 8.61 15.68 -8.72
N ALA A 153 8.05 16.66 -8.06
CA ALA A 153 8.84 17.65 -7.33
C ALA A 153 9.82 17.02 -6.34
N ALA A 154 9.37 16.06 -5.58
CA ALA A 154 10.24 15.42 -4.62
C ALA A 154 11.33 14.61 -5.30
N GLU A 155 11.01 14.07 -6.46
CA GLU A 155 12.02 13.30 -7.18
C GLU A 155 13.05 14.21 -7.80
N ASP A 156 12.63 15.35 -8.28
CA ASP A 156 13.55 16.29 -8.89
C ASP A 156 14.56 16.77 -7.90
N THR A 157 14.09 17.01 -6.74
CA THR A 157 15.04 17.52 -5.77
C THR A 157 15.83 16.43 -5.26
N SER A 158 15.30 15.34 -5.28
CA SER A 158 16.05 14.32 -4.79
C SER A 158 17.07 14.05 -5.60
N GLY A 159 16.63 14.27 -6.62
CA GLY A 159 17.61 14.40 -7.16
C GLY A 159 18.22 15.08 -6.12
N GLN A 160 17.61 15.37 -5.71
CA GLN A 160 18.10 15.76 -4.97
C GLN A 160 18.06 15.11 -4.15
#